data_696c28f87e10a81bb8812a6556d52bbb
#
_entry.id   696c28f87e10a81bb8812a6556d52bbb
#
_cell.length_a   1.000
_cell.length_b   1.000
_cell.length_c   1.000
_cell.angle_alpha   90.00
_cell.angle_beta   90.00
_cell.angle_gamma   90.00
#
_symmetry.space_group_name_H-M   'P 1'
#
loop_
_entity.id
_entity.type
_entity.pdbx_description
1 polymer ?
#
loop_
_entity_poly.entity_id
_entity_poly.type
_entity_poly.pdbx_seq_one_letter_code
_entity_poly.pdbx_strand_id
1 'polypeptide(L)'
;KDTRTDYLIEAKRMNIPIRLPHVNDSDMDFKIEGKGIRFGLTGIKYISENIASKYIEARPFNSYAELEEFTTRKGTGVNTRSLQALRTVGAATFPDNPRNDEEIRQNLYEYLNLPEFNITVPSHYHAFISEVNDFEEKGSFVLMGMVKGIKRGKGWSRVEILDKTGSVGIFDEEQTILKLQTIAVWR
;
A
#
# COMPACT_ATOMS: atom_id res chain seq x y z
N LYS A 1 -9.66 4.54 12.05
CA LYS A 1 -9.46 3.19 11.51
C LYS A 1 -9.42 3.32 10.00
N ASP A 2 -8.35 2.87 9.36
CA ASP A 2 -8.26 2.95 7.89
C ASP A 2 -9.00 1.75 7.28
N THR A 3 -10.30 1.89 7.14
CA THR A 3 -11.21 0.89 6.56
C THR A 3 -10.79 0.43 5.17
N ARG A 4 -10.12 1.28 4.39
CA ARG A 4 -9.65 0.92 3.04
C ARG A 4 -8.59 -0.18 3.08
N THR A 5 -7.60 -0.06 3.96
CA THR A 5 -6.58 -1.11 4.14
C THR A 5 -7.22 -2.43 4.57
N ASP A 6 -8.20 -2.40 5.48
CA ASP A 6 -8.90 -3.61 5.92
C ASP A 6 -9.62 -4.31 4.75
N TYR A 7 -10.28 -3.56 3.86
CA TYR A 7 -10.92 -4.12 2.66
C TYR A 7 -9.92 -4.68 1.64
N LEU A 8 -8.77 -4.04 1.47
CA LEU A 8 -7.72 -4.53 0.58
C LEU A 8 -7.10 -5.84 1.10
N ILE A 9 -6.94 -5.96 2.42
CA ILE A 9 -6.52 -7.20 3.06
C ILE A 9 -7.54 -8.31 2.80
N GLU A 10 -8.82 -8.01 3.03
CA GLU A 10 -9.89 -9.00 2.83
C GLU A 10 -9.99 -9.43 1.35
N ALA A 11 -9.89 -8.50 0.41
CA ALA A 11 -9.86 -8.82 -1.01
C ALA A 11 -8.70 -9.78 -1.36
N LYS A 12 -7.50 -9.54 -0.80
CA LYS A 12 -6.37 -10.45 -0.97
C LYS A 12 -6.63 -11.82 -0.34
N ARG A 13 -7.22 -11.87 0.87
CA ARG A 13 -7.59 -13.12 1.54
C ARG A 13 -8.58 -13.94 0.71
N MET A 14 -9.51 -13.27 0.04
CA MET A 14 -10.48 -13.89 -0.87
C MET A 14 -9.89 -14.24 -2.25
N ASN A 15 -8.58 -14.05 -2.47
CA ASN A 15 -7.91 -14.21 -3.75
C ASN A 15 -8.50 -13.33 -4.87
N ILE A 16 -9.06 -12.17 -4.53
CA ILE A 16 -9.51 -11.19 -5.51
C ILE A 16 -8.29 -10.40 -6.01
N PRO A 17 -7.96 -10.44 -7.31
CA PRO A 17 -6.83 -9.73 -7.86
C PRO A 17 -6.98 -8.22 -7.68
N ILE A 18 -5.98 -7.56 -7.09
CA ILE A 18 -5.89 -6.11 -7.01
C ILE A 18 -4.93 -5.65 -8.10
N ARG A 19 -5.45 -4.92 -9.07
CA ARG A 19 -4.67 -4.32 -10.16
C ARG A 19 -4.18 -2.96 -9.72
N LEU A 20 -2.90 -2.71 -9.90
CA LEU A 20 -2.30 -1.40 -9.62
C LEU A 20 -2.95 -0.31 -10.48
N PRO A 21 -2.94 0.95 -10.01
CA PRO A 21 -3.48 2.05 -10.80
C PRO A 21 -2.68 2.25 -12.09
N HIS A 22 -3.35 2.78 -13.11
CA HIS A 22 -2.71 3.24 -14.36
C HIS A 22 -3.41 4.51 -14.83
N VAL A 23 -2.64 5.49 -15.26
CA VAL A 23 -3.17 6.81 -15.61
C VAL A 23 -4.23 6.76 -16.71
N ASN A 24 -4.12 5.87 -17.68
CA ASN A 24 -5.10 5.72 -18.75
C ASN A 24 -6.31 4.83 -18.39
N ASP A 25 -6.16 3.89 -17.45
CA ASP A 25 -7.16 2.83 -17.24
C ASP A 25 -7.96 3.01 -15.95
N SER A 26 -7.36 3.65 -14.93
CA SER A 26 -8.02 3.82 -13.63
C SER A 26 -9.06 4.92 -13.64
N ASP A 27 -10.18 4.73 -12.98
CA ASP A 27 -11.15 5.79 -12.70
C ASP A 27 -10.71 6.60 -11.46
N MET A 28 -11.54 7.52 -11.02
CA MET A 28 -11.29 8.27 -9.78
C MET A 28 -11.20 7.31 -8.61
N ASP A 29 -12.21 6.47 -8.44
CA ASP A 29 -12.32 5.47 -7.39
C ASP A 29 -12.00 4.07 -7.89
N PHE A 30 -12.00 3.11 -6.96
CA PHE A 30 -11.86 1.69 -7.29
C PHE A 30 -12.97 1.24 -8.22
N LYS A 31 -12.62 0.41 -9.20
CA LYS A 31 -13.61 -0.21 -10.08
C LYS A 31 -13.40 -1.71 -10.20
N ILE A 32 -14.50 -2.41 -10.46
CA ILE A 32 -14.46 -3.82 -10.81
C ILE A 32 -13.94 -3.95 -12.25
N GLU A 33 -12.91 -4.76 -12.43
CA GLU A 33 -12.31 -5.04 -13.74
C GLU A 33 -12.13 -6.55 -13.92
N GLY A 34 -13.05 -7.17 -14.65
CA GLY A 34 -13.13 -8.61 -14.78
C GLY A 34 -13.42 -9.27 -13.42
N LYS A 35 -12.52 -10.17 -12.97
CA LYS A 35 -12.63 -10.84 -11.65
C LYS A 35 -11.88 -10.11 -10.55
N GLY A 36 -11.36 -8.92 -10.80
CA GLY A 36 -10.53 -8.18 -9.87
C GLY A 36 -11.00 -6.75 -9.64
N ILE A 37 -10.22 -6.02 -8.89
CA ILE A 37 -10.43 -4.62 -8.55
C ILE A 37 -9.26 -3.82 -9.09
N ARG A 38 -9.53 -2.79 -9.91
CA ARG A 38 -8.51 -1.81 -10.30
C ARG A 38 -8.49 -0.67 -9.28
N PHE A 39 -7.29 -0.31 -8.88
CA PHE A 39 -7.05 0.80 -7.96
C PHE A 39 -7.40 2.13 -8.61
N GLY A 40 -8.17 2.98 -7.90
CA GLY A 40 -8.54 4.31 -8.36
C GLY A 40 -7.39 5.33 -8.20
N LEU A 41 -7.41 6.39 -9.00
CA LEU A 41 -6.37 7.43 -8.95
C LEU A 41 -6.38 8.19 -7.63
N THR A 42 -7.54 8.44 -7.02
CA THR A 42 -7.66 9.12 -5.72
C THR A 42 -7.13 8.29 -4.55
N GLY A 43 -6.94 6.99 -4.76
CA GLY A 43 -6.28 6.10 -3.81
C GLY A 43 -4.77 6.32 -3.71
N ILE A 44 -4.16 7.02 -4.66
CA ILE A 44 -2.73 7.31 -4.69
C ILE A 44 -2.44 8.54 -3.82
N LYS A 45 -1.46 8.43 -2.93
CA LYS A 45 -0.99 9.57 -2.12
C LYS A 45 -0.63 10.75 -3.02
N TYR A 46 -1.02 11.95 -2.63
CA TYR A 46 -0.83 13.22 -3.36
C TYR A 46 -1.69 13.39 -4.62
N ILE A 47 -2.64 12.50 -4.89
CA ILE A 47 -3.62 12.66 -5.96
C ILE A 47 -5.00 12.91 -5.35
N SER A 48 -5.40 14.19 -5.33
CA SER A 48 -6.74 14.60 -4.94
C SER A 48 -7.74 14.35 -6.08
N GLU A 49 -9.03 14.40 -5.78
CA GLU A 49 -10.10 14.30 -6.80
C GLU A 49 -9.92 15.29 -7.94
N ASN A 50 -9.57 16.56 -7.63
CA ASN A 50 -9.30 17.58 -8.64
C ASN A 50 -8.12 17.22 -9.55
N ILE A 51 -7.03 16.66 -8.99
CA ILE A 51 -5.87 16.21 -9.77
C ILE A 51 -6.23 14.98 -10.62
N ALA A 52 -6.96 14.02 -10.04
CA ALA A 52 -7.41 12.83 -10.73
C ALA A 52 -8.30 13.18 -11.94
N SER A 53 -9.28 14.10 -11.76
CA SER A 53 -10.15 14.52 -12.85
C SER A 53 -9.38 15.14 -14.02
N LYS A 54 -8.34 15.94 -13.72
CA LYS A 54 -7.51 16.56 -14.77
C LYS A 54 -6.75 15.53 -15.60
N TYR A 55 -6.20 14.48 -14.97
CA TYR A 55 -5.60 13.38 -15.71
C TYR A 55 -6.63 12.61 -16.52
N ILE A 56 -7.81 12.34 -15.96
CA ILE A 56 -8.90 11.63 -16.65
C ILE A 56 -9.41 12.41 -17.85
N GLU A 57 -9.60 13.72 -17.74
CA GLU A 57 -10.04 14.60 -18.82
C GLU A 57 -9.03 14.70 -19.96
N ALA A 58 -7.72 14.59 -19.64
CA ALA A 58 -6.65 14.74 -20.63
C ALA A 58 -6.27 13.44 -21.38
N ARG A 59 -6.87 12.31 -21.03
CA ARG A 59 -6.58 10.99 -21.67
C ARG A 59 -6.97 10.97 -23.15
N PRO A 60 -6.36 10.05 -23.93
CA PRO A 60 -5.28 9.12 -23.55
C PRO A 60 -3.89 9.77 -23.59
N PHE A 61 -2.96 9.29 -22.76
CA PHE A 61 -1.53 9.55 -22.88
C PHE A 61 -0.88 8.37 -23.60
N ASN A 62 -0.07 8.65 -24.65
CA ASN A 62 0.56 7.61 -25.45
C ASN A 62 2.00 7.31 -24.99
N SER A 63 2.60 8.21 -24.19
CA SER A 63 3.95 8.07 -23.65
C SER A 63 4.08 8.75 -22.29
N TYR A 64 5.15 8.41 -21.59
CA TYR A 64 5.52 9.12 -20.35
C TYR A 64 5.89 10.59 -20.64
N ALA A 65 6.57 10.83 -21.76
CA ALA A 65 6.93 12.20 -22.17
C ALA A 65 5.69 13.08 -22.36
N GLU A 66 4.62 12.56 -22.98
CA GLU A 66 3.35 13.28 -23.14
C GLU A 66 2.68 13.57 -21.77
N LEU A 67 2.68 12.61 -20.86
CA LEU A 67 2.17 12.78 -19.50
C LEU A 67 2.96 13.81 -18.72
N GLU A 68 4.29 13.80 -18.85
CA GLU A 68 5.19 14.76 -18.21
C GLU A 68 4.99 16.16 -18.77
N GLU A 69 4.90 16.32 -20.10
CA GLU A 69 4.60 17.59 -20.75
C GLU A 69 3.26 18.16 -20.26
N PHE A 70 2.21 17.33 -20.22
CA PHE A 70 0.91 17.74 -19.68
C PHE A 70 1.03 18.22 -18.24
N THR A 71 1.73 17.46 -17.39
CA THR A 71 1.88 17.79 -15.96
C THR A 71 2.66 19.08 -15.72
N THR A 72 3.68 19.36 -16.52
CA THR A 72 4.54 20.53 -16.36
C THR A 72 3.99 21.79 -17.03
N ARG A 73 3.01 21.65 -17.92
CA ARG A 73 2.36 22.78 -18.60
C ARG A 73 1.60 23.63 -17.59
N LYS A 74 1.81 24.96 -17.66
CA LYS A 74 1.09 25.91 -16.80
C LYS A 74 -0.43 25.86 -17.05
N GLY A 75 -1.20 25.93 -15.99
CA GLY A 75 -2.65 26.01 -16.05
C GLY A 75 -3.39 24.66 -16.10
N THR A 76 -2.71 23.54 -16.13
CA THR A 76 -3.36 22.21 -16.12
C THR A 76 -3.99 21.85 -14.78
N GLY A 77 -3.52 22.47 -13.69
CA GLY A 77 -4.02 22.17 -12.33
C GLY A 77 -3.42 20.91 -11.70
N VAL A 78 -2.46 20.28 -12.39
CA VAL A 78 -1.66 19.17 -11.85
C VAL A 78 -0.24 19.65 -11.50
N ASN A 79 0.55 18.84 -10.84
CA ASN A 79 1.89 19.23 -10.38
C ASN A 79 2.87 18.05 -10.45
N THR A 80 4.16 18.38 -10.39
CA THR A 80 5.24 17.39 -10.45
C THR A 80 5.20 16.35 -9.33
N ARG A 81 4.62 16.68 -8.16
CA ARG A 81 4.45 15.75 -7.06
C ARG A 81 3.44 14.64 -7.39
N SER A 82 2.35 14.99 -8.10
CA SER A 82 1.39 14.01 -8.58
C SER A 82 1.96 13.10 -9.66
N LEU A 83 2.77 13.65 -10.58
CA LEU A 83 3.49 12.85 -11.57
C LEU A 83 4.46 11.87 -10.91
N GLN A 84 5.23 12.32 -9.93
CA GLN A 84 6.13 11.46 -9.18
C GLN A 84 5.36 10.35 -8.45
N ALA A 85 4.21 10.65 -7.85
CA ALA A 85 3.36 9.66 -7.21
C ALA A 85 2.86 8.60 -8.20
N LEU A 86 2.37 9.02 -9.38
CA LEU A 86 1.97 8.09 -10.45
C LEU A 86 3.12 7.16 -10.86
N ARG A 87 4.33 7.72 -11.05
CA ARG A 87 5.53 6.96 -11.41
C ARG A 87 5.89 5.94 -10.33
N THR A 88 5.95 6.38 -9.08
CA THR A 88 6.35 5.56 -7.92
C THR A 88 5.47 4.32 -7.72
N VAL A 89 4.19 4.40 -8.07
CA VAL A 89 3.25 3.25 -7.95
C VAL A 89 3.05 2.50 -9.28
N GLY A 90 3.80 2.84 -10.32
CA GLY A 90 3.69 2.21 -11.64
C GLY A 90 2.47 2.65 -12.45
N ALA A 91 1.77 3.71 -12.01
CA ALA A 91 0.61 4.24 -12.74
C ALA A 91 0.98 5.02 -14.00
N ALA A 92 2.24 5.41 -14.15
CA ALA A 92 2.83 6.07 -15.32
C ALA A 92 3.76 5.12 -16.10
N THR A 93 3.36 3.86 -16.27
CA THR A 93 4.14 2.87 -17.04
C THR A 93 3.84 3.00 -18.52
N PHE A 94 4.88 3.23 -19.32
CA PHE A 94 4.84 3.38 -20.77
C PHE A 94 6.10 2.75 -21.38
N PRO A 95 6.16 2.52 -22.72
CA PRO A 95 7.36 2.00 -23.36
C PRO A 95 8.64 2.83 -23.11
N ASP A 96 8.50 4.15 -23.01
CA ASP A 96 9.56 5.11 -22.71
C ASP A 96 9.81 5.32 -21.19
N ASN A 97 8.97 4.72 -20.35
CA ASN A 97 9.13 4.66 -18.89
C ASN A 97 8.71 3.27 -18.40
N PRO A 98 9.53 2.24 -18.59
CA PRO A 98 9.17 0.87 -18.23
C PRO A 98 8.99 0.72 -16.72
N ARG A 99 8.14 -0.23 -16.37
CA ARG A 99 7.80 -0.53 -14.98
C ARG A 99 9.03 -1.06 -14.20
N ASN A 100 9.26 -0.47 -13.03
CA ASN A 100 10.24 -0.96 -12.06
C ASN A 100 9.49 -1.64 -10.91
N ASP A 101 9.35 -2.96 -10.98
CA ASP A 101 8.57 -3.74 -10.00
C ASP A 101 9.16 -3.71 -8.59
N GLU A 102 10.48 -3.57 -8.46
CA GLU A 102 11.14 -3.50 -7.15
C GLU A 102 10.85 -2.14 -6.47
N GLU A 103 11.01 -1.03 -7.20
CA GLU A 103 10.68 0.30 -6.70
C GLU A 103 9.20 0.41 -6.32
N ILE A 104 8.32 -0.16 -7.16
CA ILE A 104 6.88 -0.17 -6.90
C ILE A 104 6.58 -0.92 -5.60
N ARG A 105 7.11 -2.13 -5.44
CA ARG A 105 6.90 -2.94 -4.24
C ARG A 105 7.28 -2.20 -2.96
N GLN A 106 8.44 -1.57 -2.95
CA GLN A 106 8.93 -0.81 -1.79
C GLN A 106 8.02 0.35 -1.40
N ASN A 107 7.23 0.87 -2.34
CA ASN A 107 6.41 2.06 -2.15
C ASN A 107 4.89 1.79 -2.05
N LEU A 108 4.44 0.55 -2.29
CA LEU A 108 3.00 0.23 -2.32
C LEU A 108 2.26 0.63 -1.04
N TYR A 109 2.86 0.38 0.11
CA TYR A 109 2.21 0.73 1.37
C TYR A 109 2.18 2.24 1.60
N GLU A 110 3.29 2.93 1.35
CA GLU A 110 3.36 4.38 1.57
C GLU A 110 2.40 5.16 0.67
N TYR A 111 2.27 4.76 -0.59
CA TYR A 111 1.53 5.52 -1.59
C TYR A 111 0.10 5.03 -1.82
N LEU A 112 -0.19 3.76 -1.59
CA LEU A 112 -1.49 3.14 -1.83
C LEU A 112 -2.15 2.58 -0.56
N ASN A 113 -1.46 2.56 0.59
CA ASN A 113 -1.84 1.79 1.77
C ASN A 113 -2.09 0.29 1.43
N LEU A 114 -1.41 -0.21 0.41
CA LEU A 114 -1.53 -1.58 -0.06
C LEU A 114 -0.39 -2.42 0.55
N PRO A 115 -0.64 -3.22 1.57
CA PRO A 115 0.40 -4.04 2.17
C PRO A 115 0.85 -5.14 1.21
N GLU A 116 2.15 -5.34 1.11
CA GLU A 116 2.72 -6.49 0.41
C GLU A 116 2.87 -7.66 1.40
N PHE A 117 2.14 -8.75 1.15
CA PHE A 117 2.15 -9.93 2.03
C PHE A 117 3.05 -11.07 1.53
N ASN A 118 4.00 -10.79 0.63
CA ASN A 118 4.96 -11.80 0.17
C ASN A 118 6.06 -12.09 1.20
N ILE A 119 5.69 -12.06 2.49
CA ILE A 119 6.57 -12.50 3.56
C ILE A 119 6.51 -14.02 3.58
N THR A 120 7.56 -14.68 3.12
CA THR A 120 7.74 -16.10 3.37
C THR A 120 8.08 -16.27 4.84
N VAL A 121 7.10 -16.74 5.62
CA VAL A 121 7.31 -17.05 7.03
C VAL A 121 8.11 -18.35 7.12
N PRO A 122 9.34 -18.36 7.65
CA PRO A 122 10.08 -19.59 7.84
C PRO A 122 9.30 -20.58 8.72
N SER A 123 9.48 -21.88 8.48
CA SER A 123 8.72 -22.96 9.12
C SER A 123 8.82 -23.04 10.66
N HIS A 124 9.78 -22.32 11.25
CA HIS A 124 9.94 -22.25 12.71
C HIS A 124 9.15 -21.10 13.37
N TYR A 125 8.42 -20.29 12.61
CA TYR A 125 7.48 -19.31 13.14
C TYR A 125 6.08 -19.93 13.20
N HIS A 126 5.45 -19.88 14.36
CA HIS A 126 4.33 -20.77 14.70
C HIS A 126 2.95 -20.17 14.54
N ALA A 127 2.82 -18.85 14.35
CA ALA A 127 1.49 -18.29 14.36
C ALA A 127 1.32 -17.17 13.34
N PHE A 128 0.25 -17.24 12.56
CA PHE A 128 -0.35 -16.09 11.92
C PHE A 128 -1.11 -15.25 12.95
N ILE A 129 -1.28 -13.97 12.68
CA ILE A 129 -2.00 -13.06 13.58
C ILE A 129 -3.42 -13.54 13.88
N SER A 130 -4.13 -14.14 12.89
CA SER A 130 -5.43 -14.74 13.13
C SER A 130 -5.40 -15.88 14.15
N GLU A 131 -4.35 -16.69 14.14
CA GLU A 131 -4.20 -17.80 15.09
C GLU A 131 -3.98 -17.30 16.51
N VAL A 132 -3.26 -16.19 16.68
CA VAL A 132 -3.02 -15.57 18.00
C VAL A 132 -4.30 -15.03 18.64
N ASN A 133 -5.23 -14.52 17.83
CA ASN A 133 -6.51 -14.02 18.34
C ASN A 133 -7.45 -15.13 18.81
N ASP A 134 -7.21 -16.37 18.37
CA ASP A 134 -8.02 -17.55 18.73
C ASP A 134 -7.47 -18.27 19.97
N PHE A 135 -6.31 -17.87 20.50
CA PHE A 135 -5.74 -18.48 21.71
C PHE A 135 -6.36 -17.89 22.97
N GLU A 136 -7.04 -18.73 23.75
CA GLU A 136 -7.60 -18.39 25.07
C GLU A 136 -6.56 -18.46 26.20
N GLU A 137 -5.40 -19.07 25.99
CA GLU A 137 -4.38 -19.30 27.01
C GLU A 137 -3.17 -18.34 26.89
N LYS A 138 -2.59 -18.02 28.03
CA LYS A 138 -1.32 -17.27 28.11
C LYS A 138 -0.18 -18.13 27.54
N GLY A 139 0.35 -17.73 26.40
CA GLY A 139 1.46 -18.39 25.72
C GLY A 139 2.48 -17.42 25.19
N SER A 140 3.66 -17.93 24.87
CA SER A 140 4.67 -17.18 24.11
C SER A 140 4.54 -17.51 22.64
N PHE A 141 4.44 -16.46 21.81
CA PHE A 141 4.30 -16.59 20.35
C PHE A 141 5.44 -15.89 19.66
N VAL A 142 5.84 -16.44 18.53
CA VAL A 142 6.76 -15.74 17.62
C VAL A 142 5.94 -15.28 16.41
N LEU A 143 5.76 -13.98 16.29
CA LEU A 143 5.03 -13.35 15.20
C LEU A 143 5.99 -12.72 14.22
N MET A 144 5.71 -12.87 12.95
CA MET A 144 6.39 -12.12 11.89
C MET A 144 5.35 -11.34 11.10
N GLY A 145 5.57 -10.04 10.97
CA GLY A 145 4.70 -9.18 10.21
C GLY A 145 5.34 -7.85 9.85
N MET A 146 4.66 -7.08 9.04
CA MET A 146 5.08 -5.75 8.66
C MET A 146 4.62 -4.72 9.71
N VAL A 147 5.50 -3.82 10.13
CA VAL A 147 5.16 -2.73 11.03
C VAL A 147 4.29 -1.70 10.31
N LYS A 148 3.00 -1.68 10.65
CA LYS A 148 1.99 -0.77 10.10
C LYS A 148 1.98 0.59 10.81
N GLY A 149 2.19 0.58 12.12
CA GLY A 149 2.12 1.78 12.94
C GLY A 149 2.93 1.66 14.22
N ILE A 150 3.43 2.79 14.71
CA ILE A 150 4.14 2.88 15.99
C ILE A 150 3.59 4.09 16.74
N LYS A 151 3.05 3.84 17.94
CA LYS A 151 2.64 4.89 18.87
C LYS A 151 3.56 4.83 20.08
N ARG A 152 4.25 5.94 20.38
CA ARG A 152 5.18 6.03 21.51
C ARG A 152 4.60 6.88 22.63
N GLY A 153 4.79 6.41 23.85
CA GLY A 153 4.51 7.12 25.11
C GLY A 153 5.76 7.19 25.96
N LYS A 154 5.61 7.68 27.20
CA LYS A 154 6.72 7.74 28.15
C LYS A 154 6.96 6.35 28.74
N GLY A 155 8.07 5.70 28.32
CA GLY A 155 8.46 4.38 28.80
C GLY A 155 7.70 3.21 28.15
N TRP A 156 7.01 3.44 27.06
CA TRP A 156 6.33 2.37 26.30
C TRP A 156 6.17 2.71 24.83
N SER A 157 6.06 1.71 24.00
CA SER A 157 5.55 1.86 22.65
C SER A 157 4.46 0.82 22.36
N ARG A 158 3.53 1.17 21.49
CA ARG A 158 2.57 0.23 20.90
C ARG A 158 2.87 0.12 19.41
N VAL A 159 3.23 -1.07 19.02
CA VAL A 159 3.56 -1.40 17.62
C VAL A 159 2.41 -2.17 17.02
N GLU A 160 1.87 -1.69 15.93
CA GLU A 160 0.87 -2.40 15.15
C GLU A 160 1.57 -3.19 14.05
N ILE A 161 1.45 -4.51 14.11
CA ILE A 161 2.01 -5.45 13.14
C ILE A 161 0.88 -5.99 12.28
N LEU A 162 1.15 -6.15 10.99
CA LEU A 162 0.23 -6.61 9.98
C LEU A 162 0.81 -7.81 9.24
N ASP A 163 0.02 -8.84 9.04
CA ASP A 163 0.28 -9.93 8.10
C ASP A 163 -0.90 -10.15 7.14
N LYS A 164 -0.85 -11.20 6.32
CA LYS A 164 -1.93 -11.55 5.38
C LYS A 164 -3.26 -11.92 6.04
N THR A 165 -3.27 -12.18 7.34
CA THR A 165 -4.43 -12.66 8.09
C THR A 165 -5.08 -11.57 8.95
N GLY A 166 -4.36 -10.48 9.24
CA GLY A 166 -4.89 -9.38 10.03
C GLY A 166 -3.84 -8.46 10.62
N SER A 167 -4.20 -7.74 11.68
CA SER A 167 -3.30 -6.89 12.43
C SER A 167 -3.44 -7.10 13.93
N VAL A 168 -2.33 -6.97 14.66
CA VAL A 168 -2.27 -7.03 16.12
C VAL A 168 -1.46 -5.88 16.67
N GLY A 169 -1.89 -5.32 17.81
CA GLY A 169 -1.15 -4.29 18.53
C GLY A 169 -0.34 -4.91 19.68
N ILE A 170 0.97 -4.75 19.64
CA ILE A 170 1.89 -5.27 20.66
C ILE A 170 2.39 -4.10 21.51
N PHE A 171 2.40 -4.28 22.82
CA PHE A 171 3.05 -3.35 23.74
C PHE A 171 4.53 -3.73 23.88
N ASP A 172 5.40 -2.75 23.67
CA ASP A 172 6.84 -2.88 23.76
C ASP A 172 7.35 -1.94 24.85
N GLU A 173 7.70 -2.50 26.00
CA GLU A 173 8.22 -1.78 27.16
C GLU A 173 9.70 -1.42 26.99
N GLU A 174 10.41 -2.12 26.12
CA GLU A 174 11.82 -1.87 25.83
C GLU A 174 12.04 -0.75 24.81
N GLN A 175 10.96 -0.27 24.18
CA GLN A 175 10.97 0.76 23.13
C GLN A 175 11.93 0.43 21.99
N THR A 176 11.89 -0.79 21.51
CA THR A 176 12.70 -1.25 20.39
C THR A 176 12.64 -0.27 19.22
N ILE A 177 13.78 0.03 18.62
CA ILE A 177 13.85 0.95 17.48
C ILE A 177 13.35 0.24 16.24
N LEU A 178 12.07 0.44 15.92
CA LEU A 178 11.43 -0.07 14.71
C LEU A 178 11.11 1.07 13.75
N LYS A 179 11.12 0.76 12.47
CA LYS A 179 10.67 1.65 11.40
C LYS A 179 9.37 1.13 10.82
N LEU A 180 8.52 2.03 10.32
CA LEU A 180 7.36 1.65 9.53
C LEU A 180 7.80 0.83 8.32
N GLN A 181 6.97 -0.13 7.93
CA GLN A 181 7.20 -1.04 6.79
C GLN A 181 8.41 -1.99 6.94
N THR A 182 9.02 -2.07 8.10
CA THR A 182 10.01 -3.11 8.37
C THR A 182 9.31 -4.41 8.76
N ILE A 183 9.95 -5.54 8.46
CA ILE A 183 9.53 -6.84 9.00
C ILE A 183 10.03 -6.91 10.44
N ALA A 184 9.12 -7.15 11.37
CA ALA A 184 9.44 -7.35 12.77
C ALA A 184 9.10 -8.77 13.20
N VAL A 185 9.92 -9.32 14.08
CA VAL A 185 9.71 -10.62 14.72
C VAL A 185 9.57 -10.37 16.21
N TRP A 186 8.46 -10.79 16.79
CA TRP A 186 8.21 -10.74 18.22
C TRP A 186 8.15 -12.14 18.83
N ARG A 187 8.66 -12.21 20.04
CA ARG A 187 8.59 -13.42 20.89
C ARG A 187 7.77 -13.17 22.12
#